data_5434035c65b1cdd0448e84c392789306
#
_entry.id   5434035c65b1cdd0448e84c392789306
#
_cell.length_a   1.000
_cell.length_b   1.000
_cell.length_c   1.000
_cell.angle_alpha   90.00
_cell.angle_beta   90.00
_cell.angle_gamma   90.00
#
_symmetry.space_group_name_H-M   'P 1'
#
loop_
_entity.id
_entity.type
_entity.pdbx_description
1 polymer ?
#
loop_
_entity_poly.entity_id
_entity_poly.type
_entity_poly.pdbx_seq_one_letter_code
_entity_poly.pdbx_strand_id
1 'polypeptide(L)'
;AINLNNPVNGLPDGWQVNFYEGDASCTTLGKQITQTGSVAAGTSKNYCAVVQASNTITNTSLAIWFAVKSAINGQGDVIKNQVNVEPYRGFTLQNDQQGQVDVAGTVVYLHSLKNIGSLTEGTSTGQVLLKVTPMNNQDNFNYTLYYDANNNGLLDSTDPIANDLATITNNTGLAANQTIQLLLKVQAPPTAKQGITSQVTLVVEPVGTLQGLSAT
;
A
#
# COMPACT_ATOMS: atom_id res chain seq x y z
N ALA A 1 16.97 31.52 7.37
CA ALA A 1 16.99 30.34 6.49
C ALA A 1 16.83 29.11 7.35
N ILE A 2 15.98 28.19 6.93
CA ILE A 2 15.83 26.87 7.57
C ILE A 2 16.77 25.93 6.84
N ASN A 3 17.76 25.41 7.55
CA ASN A 3 18.65 24.38 7.03
C ASN A 3 18.32 23.04 7.66
N LEU A 4 18.12 22.04 6.81
CA LEU A 4 18.12 20.65 7.24
C LEU A 4 19.56 20.22 7.40
N ASN A 5 20.02 20.14 8.62
CA ASN A 5 21.31 19.55 8.91
C ASN A 5 21.11 18.34 9.82
N ASN A 6 21.13 17.15 9.23
CA ASN A 6 21.75 16.05 9.94
C ASN A 6 23.21 16.45 10.11
N PRO A 7 23.76 16.60 11.32
CA PRO A 7 25.09 17.15 11.52
C PRO A 7 26.20 16.29 10.89
N VAL A 8 25.88 15.11 10.38
CA VAL A 8 26.87 14.20 9.81
C VAL A 8 26.69 13.97 8.31
N ASN A 9 25.49 13.74 7.77
CA ASN A 9 25.33 13.23 6.39
C ASN A 9 24.10 13.76 5.61
N GLY A 10 23.35 14.75 6.08
CA GLY A 10 22.08 15.14 5.45
C GLY A 10 20.96 14.14 5.70
N LEU A 11 19.90 14.20 4.90
CA LEU A 11 18.83 13.19 4.92
C LEU A 11 19.28 11.95 4.16
N PRO A 12 19.03 10.74 4.67
CA PRO A 12 19.27 9.51 3.93
C PRO A 12 18.40 9.44 2.66
N ASP A 13 18.81 8.60 1.71
CA ASP A 13 18.05 8.35 0.48
C ASP A 13 16.62 7.89 0.81
N GLY A 14 15.67 8.38 0.04
CA GLY A 14 14.25 8.08 0.20
C GLY A 14 13.52 8.93 1.26
N TRP A 15 14.21 9.86 1.93
CA TRP A 15 13.61 10.80 2.87
C TRP A 15 13.51 12.19 2.27
N GLN A 16 12.39 12.87 2.51
CA GLN A 16 12.16 14.25 2.11
C GLN A 16 11.59 15.05 3.28
N VAL A 17 11.93 16.33 3.34
CA VAL A 17 11.35 17.27 4.27
C VAL A 17 10.98 18.55 3.54
N ASN A 18 9.73 18.99 3.72
CA ASN A 18 9.22 20.25 3.23
C ASN A 18 8.77 21.12 4.40
N PHE A 19 9.01 22.42 4.33
CA PHE A 19 8.61 23.35 5.35
C PHE A 19 7.44 24.22 4.89
N TYR A 20 6.55 24.51 5.83
CA TYR A 20 5.35 25.30 5.60
C TYR A 20 5.17 26.35 6.71
N GLU A 21 4.53 27.46 6.41
CA GLU A 21 3.88 28.25 7.43
C GLU A 21 2.73 27.42 8.01
N GLY A 22 2.45 27.55 9.31
CA GLY A 22 1.39 26.73 9.91
C GLY A 22 0.98 27.24 11.29
N ASP A 23 -0.02 26.60 11.87
CA ASP A 23 -0.41 26.81 13.25
C ASP A 23 0.54 26.11 14.23
N ALA A 24 0.34 26.31 15.52
CA ALA A 24 1.21 25.74 16.56
C ALA A 24 1.16 24.20 16.65
N SER A 25 0.10 23.59 16.14
CA SER A 25 -0.13 22.14 16.14
C SER A 25 0.18 21.48 14.79
N CYS A 26 0.49 22.27 13.77
CA CYS A 26 0.69 21.81 12.39
C CYS A 26 -0.50 21.05 11.79
N THR A 27 -1.71 21.33 12.28
CA THR A 27 -2.95 20.76 11.73
C THR A 27 -3.39 21.45 10.45
N THR A 28 -3.01 22.73 10.30
CA THR A 28 -3.27 23.51 9.08
C THR A 28 -1.94 23.95 8.48
N LEU A 29 -1.66 23.47 7.27
CA LEU A 29 -0.47 23.87 6.51
C LEU A 29 -0.81 25.06 5.61
N GLY A 30 -0.04 26.12 5.74
CA GLY A 30 -0.11 27.29 4.88
C GLY A 30 0.82 27.18 3.67
N LYS A 31 1.46 28.28 3.29
CA LYS A 31 2.39 28.31 2.15
C LYS A 31 3.65 27.51 2.42
N GLN A 32 4.07 26.73 1.43
CA GLN A 32 5.40 26.10 1.45
C GLN A 32 6.49 27.16 1.39
N ILE A 33 7.52 27.01 2.21
CA ILE A 33 8.60 27.97 2.36
C ILE A 33 9.98 27.30 2.27
N THR A 34 10.96 28.06 1.83
CA THR A 34 12.40 27.73 1.89
C THR A 34 13.14 28.64 2.88
N GLN A 35 12.50 29.70 3.31
CA GLN A 35 13.03 30.69 4.26
C GLN A 35 11.91 31.18 5.16
N THR A 36 12.23 31.46 6.42
CA THR A 36 11.26 31.97 7.40
C THR A 36 10.80 33.39 7.15
N GLY A 37 11.53 34.16 6.35
CA GLY A 37 11.38 35.62 6.30
C GLY A 37 11.79 36.29 7.61
N SER A 38 11.39 37.55 7.79
CA SER A 38 11.68 38.32 9.00
C SER A 38 10.76 37.94 10.15
N VAL A 39 11.33 37.76 11.32
CA VAL A 39 10.61 37.59 12.60
C VAL A 39 10.98 38.77 13.46
N ALA A 40 10.01 39.60 13.89
CA ALA A 40 10.27 40.78 14.70
C ALA A 40 10.77 40.40 16.08
N ALA A 41 11.58 41.27 16.71
CA ALA A 41 12.07 41.03 18.04
C ALA A 41 10.92 40.86 19.06
N GLY A 42 11.01 39.84 19.89
CA GLY A 42 10.01 39.52 20.92
C GLY A 42 8.74 38.84 20.34
N THR A 43 8.71 38.47 19.04
CA THR A 43 7.60 37.74 18.44
C THR A 43 8.00 36.33 18.09
N SER A 44 7.00 35.45 17.97
CA SER A 44 7.15 34.07 17.52
C SER A 44 6.33 33.80 16.24
N LYS A 45 6.84 32.95 15.40
CA LYS A 45 6.12 32.37 14.24
C LYS A 45 6.24 30.85 14.26
N ASN A 46 5.15 30.18 13.88
CA ASN A 46 5.13 28.73 13.76
C ASN A 46 5.45 28.29 12.34
N TYR A 47 6.25 27.27 12.22
CA TYR A 47 6.59 26.61 10.97
C TYR A 47 6.47 25.11 11.14
N CYS A 48 5.93 24.45 10.14
CA CYS A 48 5.69 23.03 10.12
C CYS A 48 6.65 22.32 9.19
N ALA A 49 7.27 21.26 9.65
CA ALA A 49 8.09 20.39 8.85
C ALA A 49 7.30 19.12 8.50
N VAL A 50 7.03 18.90 7.23
CA VAL A 50 6.41 17.66 6.74
C VAL A 50 7.53 16.73 6.31
N VAL A 51 7.69 15.63 7.05
CA VAL A 51 8.67 14.60 6.77
C VAL A 51 8.00 13.46 6.03
N GLN A 52 8.59 13.05 4.92
CA GLN A 52 8.12 11.95 4.10
C GLN A 52 9.23 10.91 3.93
N ALA A 53 8.88 9.64 4.11
CA ALA A 53 9.72 8.50 3.77
C ALA A 53 9.17 7.84 2.50
N SER A 54 10.05 7.30 1.65
CA SER A 54 9.59 6.49 0.52
C SER A 54 8.97 5.18 1.04
N ASN A 55 8.09 4.59 0.24
CA ASN A 55 7.43 3.33 0.58
C ASN A 55 8.36 2.10 0.63
N THR A 56 9.61 2.27 0.25
CA THR A 56 10.65 1.24 0.41
C THR A 56 11.31 1.28 1.79
N ILE A 57 11.07 2.33 2.58
CA ILE A 57 11.61 2.48 3.93
C ILE A 57 10.64 1.86 4.91
N THR A 58 11.09 0.86 5.64
CA THR A 58 10.26 0.11 6.60
C THR A 58 11.01 -0.07 7.91
N ASN A 59 10.27 -0.10 9.03
CA ASN A 59 10.77 -0.40 10.36
C ASN A 59 12.06 0.36 10.70
N THR A 60 12.08 1.66 10.44
CA THR A 60 13.24 2.52 10.57
C THR A 60 12.90 3.70 11.47
N SER A 61 13.84 4.03 12.36
CA SER A 61 13.80 5.23 13.18
C SER A 61 14.88 6.19 12.70
N LEU A 62 14.47 7.42 12.36
CA LEU A 62 15.37 8.46 11.90
C LEU A 62 15.32 9.67 12.82
N ALA A 63 16.48 10.07 13.35
CA ALA A 63 16.64 11.34 14.03
C ALA A 63 16.92 12.45 13.01
N ILE A 64 16.12 13.51 13.04
CA ILE A 64 16.22 14.66 12.14
C ILE A 64 16.47 15.92 12.98
N TRP A 65 17.48 16.69 12.61
CA TRP A 65 17.79 17.98 13.22
C TRP A 65 17.30 19.10 12.33
N PHE A 66 16.46 19.96 12.89
CA PHE A 66 16.04 21.19 12.24
C PHE A 66 16.82 22.36 12.81
N ALA A 67 17.50 23.10 11.94
CA ALA A 67 18.29 24.26 12.31
C ALA A 67 17.69 25.54 11.76
N VAL A 68 17.62 26.55 12.57
CA VAL A 68 17.36 27.94 12.15
C VAL A 68 18.63 28.79 12.35
N LYS A 69 18.96 29.60 11.34
CA LYS A 69 20.15 30.44 11.40
C LYS A 69 19.82 31.84 10.91
N SER A 70 20.23 32.84 11.68
CA SER A 70 20.15 34.24 11.29
C SER A 70 21.09 34.55 10.12
N ALA A 71 20.58 35.16 9.06
CA ALA A 71 21.38 35.61 7.94
C ALA A 71 22.29 36.82 8.29
N ILE A 72 21.97 37.56 9.38
CA ILE A 72 22.66 38.80 9.74
C ILE A 72 23.92 38.52 10.54
N ASN A 73 23.80 37.69 11.59
CA ASN A 73 24.89 37.47 12.55
C ASN A 73 25.34 36.00 12.67
N GLY A 74 24.72 35.10 11.88
CA GLY A 74 25.03 33.68 11.86
C GLY A 74 24.61 32.89 13.11
N GLN A 75 23.98 33.54 14.09
CA GLN A 75 23.45 32.86 15.27
C GLN A 75 22.25 32.00 14.92
N GLY A 76 22.10 30.88 15.56
CA GLY A 76 21.01 29.93 15.29
C GLY A 76 20.79 28.98 16.44
N ASP A 77 19.78 28.16 16.26
CA ASP A 77 19.42 27.09 17.16
C ASP A 77 19.05 25.83 16.41
N VAL A 78 19.10 24.67 17.08
CA VAL A 78 18.88 23.35 16.51
C VAL A 78 17.98 22.55 17.42
N ILE A 79 16.96 21.93 16.84
CA ILE A 79 16.11 20.96 17.55
C ILE A 79 16.23 19.58 16.92
N LYS A 80 16.17 18.54 17.75
CA LYS A 80 16.16 17.14 17.32
C LYS A 80 14.74 16.60 17.36
N ASN A 81 14.31 16.00 16.27
CA ASN A 81 13.06 15.25 16.20
C ASN A 81 13.36 13.80 15.81
N GLN A 82 12.49 12.89 16.18
CA GLN A 82 12.58 11.48 15.79
C GLN A 82 11.34 11.09 15.02
N VAL A 83 11.54 10.44 13.88
CA VAL A 83 10.48 9.90 13.05
C VAL A 83 10.64 8.39 13.03
N ASN A 84 9.58 7.69 13.41
CA ASN A 84 9.51 6.24 13.32
C ASN A 84 8.64 5.87 12.12
N VAL A 85 9.14 5.02 11.26
CA VAL A 85 8.38 4.43 10.16
C VAL A 85 8.02 3.01 10.55
N GLU A 86 6.73 2.80 10.77
CA GLU A 86 6.20 1.47 11.07
C GLU A 86 5.79 0.76 9.78
N PRO A 87 6.03 -0.56 9.68
CA PRO A 87 5.57 -1.32 8.55
C PRO A 87 4.05 -1.40 8.53
N TYR A 88 3.45 -1.40 7.35
CA TYR A 88 2.02 -1.60 7.19
C TYR A 88 1.73 -2.66 6.13
N ARG A 89 0.57 -3.31 6.25
CA ARG A 89 0.06 -4.31 5.32
C ARG A 89 -1.06 -3.70 4.49
N GLY A 90 -1.08 -4.00 3.22
CA GLY A 90 -2.15 -3.52 2.36
C GLY A 90 -2.12 -4.14 0.98
N PHE A 91 -3.32 -4.40 0.45
CA PHE A 91 -3.51 -4.90 -0.91
C PHE A 91 -4.55 -4.05 -1.62
N THR A 92 -4.45 -3.99 -2.93
CA THR A 92 -5.51 -3.50 -3.79
C THR A 92 -5.80 -4.51 -4.89
N LEU A 93 -7.08 -4.79 -5.08
CA LEU A 93 -7.60 -5.52 -6.21
C LEU A 93 -8.19 -4.53 -7.20
N GLN A 94 -7.96 -4.74 -8.48
CA GLN A 94 -8.49 -3.88 -9.52
C GLN A 94 -9.29 -4.67 -10.54
N ASN A 95 -10.21 -3.92 -11.16
CA ASN A 95 -11.16 -4.27 -12.21
C ASN A 95 -12.36 -5.08 -11.68
N ASP A 96 -13.37 -4.34 -11.19
CA ASP A 96 -14.72 -4.89 -11.14
C ASP A 96 -15.17 -5.18 -12.55
N GLN A 97 -15.68 -6.38 -12.79
CA GLN A 97 -16.05 -6.83 -14.12
C GLN A 97 -17.45 -7.45 -14.13
N GLN A 98 -18.09 -7.39 -15.28
CA GLN A 98 -19.35 -8.07 -15.54
C GLN A 98 -19.34 -8.68 -16.94
N GLY A 99 -20.07 -9.74 -17.14
CA GLY A 99 -20.16 -10.41 -18.41
C GLY A 99 -21.37 -11.34 -18.48
N GLN A 100 -21.50 -11.97 -19.60
CA GLN A 100 -22.55 -12.97 -19.88
C GLN A 100 -21.91 -14.30 -20.21
N VAL A 101 -22.57 -15.36 -19.86
CA VAL A 101 -22.14 -16.73 -20.13
C VAL A 101 -23.37 -17.56 -20.52
N ASP A 102 -23.21 -18.44 -21.50
CA ASP A 102 -24.24 -19.38 -21.88
C ASP A 102 -24.44 -20.46 -20.82
N VAL A 103 -25.55 -21.14 -20.87
CA VAL A 103 -25.82 -22.32 -20.06
C VAL A 103 -24.70 -23.36 -20.27
N ALA A 104 -24.18 -23.92 -19.20
CA ALA A 104 -22.99 -24.77 -19.15
C ALA A 104 -21.69 -24.10 -19.65
N GLY A 105 -21.73 -22.83 -20.03
CA GLY A 105 -20.57 -22.08 -20.51
C GLY A 105 -19.64 -21.62 -19.40
N THR A 106 -18.54 -21.01 -19.81
CA THR A 106 -17.51 -20.49 -18.92
C THR A 106 -17.10 -19.09 -19.37
N VAL A 107 -16.89 -18.19 -18.40
CA VAL A 107 -16.25 -16.90 -18.62
C VAL A 107 -15.08 -16.75 -17.64
N VAL A 108 -14.03 -16.06 -18.06
CA VAL A 108 -12.85 -15.79 -17.24
C VAL A 108 -12.64 -14.29 -17.14
N TYR A 109 -12.44 -13.80 -15.92
CA TYR A 109 -12.19 -12.40 -15.62
C TYR A 109 -10.76 -12.22 -15.13
N LEU A 110 -10.06 -11.26 -15.72
CA LEU A 110 -8.69 -10.90 -15.34
C LEU A 110 -8.71 -9.80 -14.27
N HIS A 111 -8.09 -10.07 -13.14
CA HIS A 111 -7.93 -9.14 -12.04
C HIS A 111 -6.45 -8.89 -11.72
N SER A 112 -6.13 -7.70 -11.24
CA SER A 112 -4.79 -7.37 -10.75
C SER A 112 -4.79 -7.28 -9.24
N LEU A 113 -3.88 -8.00 -8.59
CA LEU A 113 -3.58 -7.90 -7.17
C LEU A 113 -2.25 -7.20 -6.98
N LYS A 114 -2.26 -6.06 -6.28
CA LYS A 114 -1.05 -5.31 -5.95
C LYS A 114 -0.86 -5.25 -4.44
N ASN A 115 0.36 -5.51 -3.98
CA ASN A 115 0.78 -5.21 -2.62
C ASN A 115 1.09 -3.71 -2.52
N ILE A 116 0.25 -2.95 -1.82
CA ILE A 116 0.47 -1.53 -1.52
C ILE A 116 1.09 -1.32 -0.15
N GLY A 117 1.32 -2.39 0.60
CA GLY A 117 2.01 -2.38 1.89
C GLY A 117 3.51 -2.14 1.73
N SER A 118 4.19 -2.05 2.86
CA SER A 118 5.63 -1.79 2.94
C SER A 118 6.48 -3.05 3.12
N LEU A 119 5.84 -4.20 3.30
CA LEU A 119 6.50 -5.50 3.49
C LEU A 119 6.20 -6.46 2.35
N THR A 120 7.07 -7.46 2.16
CA THR A 120 6.75 -8.62 1.34
C THR A 120 5.73 -9.48 2.07
N GLU A 121 4.64 -9.82 1.40
CA GLU A 121 3.51 -10.56 1.96
C GLU A 121 3.36 -11.92 1.30
N GLY A 122 2.86 -12.92 2.04
CA GLY A 122 2.64 -14.27 1.51
C GLY A 122 3.92 -15.08 1.35
N THR A 123 4.88 -14.92 2.25
CA THR A 123 6.12 -15.74 2.31
C THR A 123 5.94 -17.05 3.05
N SER A 124 4.79 -17.25 3.70
CA SER A 124 4.43 -18.46 4.42
C SER A 124 2.97 -18.82 4.17
N THR A 125 2.67 -20.12 4.06
CA THR A 125 1.31 -20.62 3.88
C THR A 125 0.39 -20.13 5.00
N GLY A 126 -0.82 -19.68 4.63
CA GLY A 126 -1.80 -19.14 5.56
C GLY A 126 -1.59 -17.67 5.93
N GLN A 127 -0.52 -17.02 5.48
CA GLN A 127 -0.25 -15.61 5.78
C GLN A 127 -1.17 -14.66 5.00
N VAL A 128 -1.48 -14.98 3.76
CA VAL A 128 -2.40 -14.22 2.91
C VAL A 128 -3.28 -15.18 2.13
N LEU A 129 -4.56 -15.19 2.45
CA LEU A 129 -5.55 -16.04 1.79
C LEU A 129 -6.24 -15.30 0.66
N LEU A 130 -6.44 -16.00 -0.45
CA LEU A 130 -7.20 -15.54 -1.61
C LEU A 130 -8.53 -16.30 -1.62
N LYS A 131 -9.63 -15.58 -1.41
CA LYS A 131 -10.95 -16.18 -1.26
C LYS A 131 -11.90 -15.69 -2.34
N VAL A 132 -12.70 -16.58 -2.83
CA VAL A 132 -13.83 -16.30 -3.72
C VAL A 132 -15.10 -16.54 -2.93
N THR A 133 -15.88 -15.47 -2.71
CA THR A 133 -17.09 -15.53 -1.89
C THR A 133 -18.31 -15.19 -2.75
N PRO A 134 -19.17 -16.15 -3.06
CA PRO A 134 -20.43 -15.86 -3.74
C PRO A 134 -21.32 -14.98 -2.87
N MET A 135 -21.80 -13.86 -3.41
CA MET A 135 -22.77 -12.98 -2.73
C MET A 135 -24.21 -13.37 -3.07
N ASN A 136 -24.41 -13.79 -4.33
CA ASN A 136 -25.68 -14.30 -4.80
C ASN A 136 -25.37 -15.43 -5.81
N ASN A 137 -25.69 -16.66 -5.41
CA ASN A 137 -25.44 -17.85 -6.25
C ASN A 137 -26.71 -18.69 -6.34
N GLN A 138 -27.71 -18.16 -7.05
CA GLN A 138 -29.05 -18.76 -7.12
C GLN A 138 -29.07 -20.11 -7.86
N ASP A 139 -28.26 -20.27 -8.90
CA ASP A 139 -28.25 -21.46 -9.77
C ASP A 139 -26.97 -22.30 -9.63
N ASN A 140 -26.25 -22.18 -8.49
CA ASN A 140 -25.05 -22.97 -8.21
C ASN A 140 -23.93 -22.82 -9.27
N PHE A 141 -23.63 -21.57 -9.64
CA PHE A 141 -22.42 -21.29 -10.43
C PHE A 141 -21.18 -21.74 -9.68
N ASN A 142 -20.21 -22.22 -10.43
CA ASN A 142 -18.92 -22.61 -9.90
C ASN A 142 -17.89 -21.51 -10.15
N TYR A 143 -17.09 -21.19 -9.11
CA TYR A 143 -16.07 -20.16 -9.14
C TYR A 143 -14.72 -20.77 -8.77
N THR A 144 -13.71 -20.51 -9.57
CA THR A 144 -12.35 -20.92 -9.28
C THR A 144 -11.40 -19.79 -9.61
N LEU A 145 -10.54 -19.45 -8.67
CA LEU A 145 -9.49 -18.45 -8.85
C LEU A 145 -8.19 -19.13 -9.24
N TYR A 146 -7.52 -18.60 -10.24
CA TYR A 146 -6.22 -19.05 -10.72
C TYR A 146 -5.21 -17.91 -10.65
N TYR A 147 -3.96 -18.25 -10.55
CA TYR A 147 -2.84 -17.34 -10.74
C TYR A 147 -2.35 -17.43 -12.18
N ASP A 148 -2.33 -16.31 -12.89
CA ASP A 148 -1.76 -16.21 -14.24
C ASP A 148 -0.24 -16.28 -14.13
N ALA A 149 0.32 -17.48 -14.17
CA ALA A 149 1.72 -17.73 -13.88
C ALA A 149 2.66 -17.22 -14.98
N ASN A 150 2.20 -17.18 -16.21
CA ASN A 150 2.95 -16.71 -17.37
C ASN A 150 2.59 -15.25 -17.78
N ASN A 151 1.65 -14.63 -17.05
CA ASN A 151 1.19 -13.25 -17.25
C ASN A 151 0.72 -12.95 -18.68
N ASN A 152 0.00 -13.92 -19.29
CA ASN A 152 -0.55 -13.80 -20.65
C ASN A 152 -2.01 -13.31 -20.69
N GLY A 153 -2.68 -13.22 -19.54
CA GLY A 153 -4.07 -12.82 -19.40
C GLY A 153 -5.10 -13.87 -19.82
N LEU A 154 -4.67 -15.09 -20.09
CA LEU A 154 -5.50 -16.20 -20.54
C LEU A 154 -5.36 -17.38 -19.60
N LEU A 155 -6.48 -18.03 -19.28
CA LEU A 155 -6.45 -19.24 -18.46
C LEU A 155 -5.94 -20.42 -19.26
N ASP A 156 -4.84 -21.01 -18.81
CA ASP A 156 -4.24 -22.19 -19.43
C ASP A 156 -3.85 -23.27 -18.40
N SER A 157 -3.23 -24.35 -18.88
CA SER A 157 -2.89 -25.50 -18.03
C SER A 157 -1.72 -25.25 -17.07
N THR A 158 -1.00 -24.16 -17.22
CA THR A 158 0.13 -23.80 -16.36
C THR A 158 -0.29 -22.95 -15.16
N ASP A 159 -1.54 -22.47 -15.15
CA ASP A 159 -2.05 -21.59 -14.11
C ASP A 159 -2.54 -22.38 -12.90
N PRO A 160 -1.90 -22.26 -11.75
CA PRO A 160 -2.32 -22.95 -10.54
C PRO A 160 -3.55 -22.30 -9.92
N ILE A 161 -4.33 -23.08 -9.18
CA ILE A 161 -5.43 -22.58 -8.36
C ILE A 161 -4.84 -21.65 -7.28
N ALA A 162 -5.42 -20.46 -7.15
CA ALA A 162 -4.98 -19.42 -6.25
C ALA A 162 -5.88 -19.33 -5.01
N ASN A 163 -5.49 -19.96 -3.93
CA ASN A 163 -6.16 -19.89 -2.62
C ASN A 163 -5.26 -19.33 -1.51
N ASP A 164 -3.96 -19.30 -1.74
CA ASP A 164 -2.95 -18.84 -0.80
C ASP A 164 -1.79 -18.20 -1.57
N LEU A 165 -1.40 -16.99 -1.17
CA LEU A 165 -0.38 -16.22 -1.87
C LEU A 165 1.00 -16.90 -1.83
N ALA A 166 1.37 -17.51 -0.69
CA ALA A 166 2.64 -18.22 -0.57
C ALA A 166 2.72 -19.42 -1.52
N THR A 167 1.62 -20.14 -1.68
CA THR A 167 1.57 -21.32 -2.56
C THR A 167 1.81 -20.91 -4.02
N ILE A 168 1.14 -19.88 -4.50
CA ILE A 168 1.27 -19.46 -5.91
C ILE A 168 2.58 -18.73 -6.22
N THR A 169 3.24 -18.18 -5.20
CA THR A 169 4.54 -17.51 -5.33
C THR A 169 5.73 -18.38 -4.92
N ASN A 170 5.52 -19.66 -4.67
CA ASN A 170 6.56 -20.58 -4.17
C ASN A 170 7.28 -20.05 -2.91
N ASN A 171 6.52 -19.48 -1.98
CA ASN A 171 6.98 -18.86 -0.73
C ASN A 171 7.91 -17.65 -0.91
N THR A 172 8.02 -17.08 -2.11
CA THR A 172 8.76 -15.81 -2.31
C THR A 172 7.93 -14.60 -1.91
N GLY A 173 6.61 -14.76 -1.88
CA GLY A 173 5.66 -13.70 -1.55
C GLY A 173 5.53 -12.65 -2.65
N LEU A 174 4.72 -11.64 -2.35
CA LEU A 174 4.50 -10.46 -3.18
C LEU A 174 5.19 -9.25 -2.53
N ALA A 175 6.27 -8.77 -3.12
CA ALA A 175 7.04 -7.65 -2.60
C ALA A 175 6.22 -6.34 -2.60
N ALA A 176 6.65 -5.36 -1.80
CA ALA A 176 6.06 -4.02 -1.80
C ALA A 176 6.00 -3.45 -3.23
N ASN A 177 4.84 -2.92 -3.61
CA ASN A 177 4.51 -2.40 -4.96
C ASN A 177 4.46 -3.42 -6.10
N GLN A 178 4.75 -4.67 -5.86
CA GLN A 178 4.62 -5.72 -6.86
C GLN A 178 3.15 -6.01 -7.17
N THR A 179 2.87 -6.34 -8.44
CA THR A 179 1.55 -6.72 -8.93
C THR A 179 1.62 -8.12 -9.55
N ILE A 180 0.59 -8.92 -9.33
CA ILE A 180 0.34 -10.19 -10.02
C ILE A 180 -1.03 -10.18 -10.67
N GLN A 181 -1.23 -11.06 -11.65
CA GLN A 181 -2.51 -11.25 -12.32
C GLN A 181 -3.22 -12.49 -11.77
N LEU A 182 -4.52 -12.36 -11.59
CA LEU A 182 -5.41 -13.42 -11.15
C LEU A 182 -6.53 -13.62 -12.16
N LEU A 183 -6.91 -14.85 -12.41
CA LEU A 183 -7.96 -15.23 -13.36
C LEU A 183 -9.12 -15.87 -12.60
N LEU A 184 -10.26 -15.18 -12.54
CA LEU A 184 -11.46 -15.72 -11.94
C LEU A 184 -12.30 -16.43 -13.02
N LYS A 185 -12.30 -17.76 -12.98
CA LYS A 185 -13.16 -18.59 -13.82
C LYS A 185 -14.54 -18.71 -13.18
N VAL A 186 -15.57 -18.36 -13.95
CA VAL A 186 -16.97 -18.53 -13.59
C VAL A 186 -17.61 -19.49 -14.56
N GLN A 187 -18.22 -20.58 -14.08
CA GLN A 187 -18.88 -21.58 -14.88
C GLN A 187 -20.36 -21.66 -14.50
N ALA A 188 -21.21 -21.48 -15.49
CA ALA A 188 -22.64 -21.67 -15.33
C ALA A 188 -22.99 -23.18 -15.35
N PRO A 189 -23.87 -23.65 -14.47
CA PRO A 189 -24.33 -25.03 -14.51
C PRO A 189 -25.24 -25.28 -15.75
N PRO A 190 -25.38 -26.54 -16.20
CA PRO A 190 -26.27 -26.88 -17.30
C PRO A 190 -27.75 -26.65 -16.99
N THR A 191 -28.09 -26.45 -15.74
CA THR A 191 -29.45 -26.17 -15.25
C THR A 191 -29.72 -24.65 -15.06
N ALA A 192 -28.78 -23.79 -15.37
CA ALA A 192 -28.95 -22.34 -15.23
C ALA A 192 -30.09 -21.84 -16.10
N LYS A 193 -30.89 -20.94 -15.56
CA LYS A 193 -32.03 -20.34 -16.28
C LYS A 193 -31.58 -19.05 -16.96
N GLN A 194 -32.17 -18.74 -18.09
CA GLN A 194 -31.95 -17.49 -18.80
C GLN A 194 -32.33 -16.29 -17.90
N GLY A 195 -31.47 -15.28 -17.89
CA GLY A 195 -31.69 -14.04 -17.10
C GLY A 195 -31.29 -14.11 -15.63
N ILE A 196 -30.75 -15.25 -15.17
CA ILE A 196 -30.21 -15.35 -13.81
C ILE A 196 -28.89 -14.57 -13.73
N THR A 197 -28.73 -13.84 -12.63
CA THR A 197 -27.50 -13.14 -12.30
C THR A 197 -26.83 -13.81 -11.11
N SER A 198 -25.51 -13.94 -11.18
CA SER A 198 -24.70 -14.40 -10.07
C SER A 198 -23.60 -13.37 -9.76
N GLN A 199 -23.40 -13.08 -8.49
CA GLN A 199 -22.41 -12.14 -8.00
C GLN A 199 -21.41 -12.83 -7.08
N VAL A 200 -20.16 -12.46 -7.23
CA VAL A 200 -19.06 -13.02 -6.45
C VAL A 200 -18.10 -11.90 -6.05
N THR A 201 -17.56 -12.02 -4.85
CA THR A 201 -16.51 -11.12 -4.35
C THR A 201 -15.19 -11.88 -4.27
N LEU A 202 -14.15 -11.30 -4.83
CA LEU A 202 -12.79 -11.72 -4.61
C LEU A 202 -12.23 -10.96 -3.39
N VAL A 203 -11.72 -11.71 -2.42
CA VAL A 203 -11.19 -11.15 -1.16
C VAL A 203 -9.75 -11.58 -0.97
N VAL A 204 -8.89 -10.61 -0.65
CA VAL A 204 -7.51 -10.84 -0.20
C VAL A 204 -7.48 -10.61 1.30
N GLU A 205 -7.20 -11.66 2.05
CA GLU A 205 -7.27 -11.63 3.51
C GLU A 205 -5.88 -11.86 4.11
N PRO A 206 -5.18 -10.80 4.58
CA PRO A 206 -3.99 -10.95 5.40
C PRO A 206 -4.37 -11.55 6.75
N VAL A 207 -3.72 -12.64 7.12
CA VAL A 207 -3.95 -13.35 8.38
C VAL A 207 -2.85 -13.02 9.37
N GLY A 208 -3.20 -12.82 10.64
CA GLY A 208 -2.29 -12.51 11.73
C GLY A 208 -1.89 -11.03 11.83
N THR A 209 -1.21 -10.70 12.91
CA THR A 209 -0.63 -9.39 13.17
C THR A 209 0.76 -9.30 12.55
N LEU A 210 1.23 -8.10 12.26
CA LEU A 210 2.64 -7.87 11.92
C LEU A 210 3.52 -8.35 13.07
N GLN A 211 4.40 -9.31 12.82
CA GLN A 211 5.36 -9.73 13.84
C GLN A 211 6.26 -8.54 14.22
N GLY A 212 6.31 -8.22 15.50
CA GLY A 212 7.14 -7.14 16.04
C GLY A 212 6.41 -5.85 16.41
N LEU A 213 5.12 -5.72 16.09
CA LEU A 213 4.29 -4.63 16.62
C LEU A 213 3.56 -5.15 17.86
N SER A 214 4.11 -4.89 19.04
CA SER A 214 3.33 -4.99 20.26
C SER A 214 2.29 -3.86 20.23
N ALA A 215 1.01 -4.22 20.35
CA ALA A 215 -0.03 -3.26 20.62
C ALA A 215 0.32 -2.57 21.96
N THR A 216 0.62 -1.28 21.91
CA THR A 216 0.69 -0.39 23.09
C THR A 216 -0.64 0.31 23.26
#